data_f1e1e022cb899ee8004ecadac9a068c7
#
_entry.id   f1e1e022cb899ee8004ecadac9a068c7
#
_cell.length_a   1.000
_cell.length_b   1.000
_cell.length_c   1.000
_cell.angle_alpha   90.00
_cell.angle_beta   90.00
_cell.angle_gamma   90.00
#
_symmetry.space_group_name_H-M   'P 1'
#
loop_
_entity.id
_entity.type
_entity.pdbx_description
1 polymer ?
#
loop_
_entity_poly.entity_id
_entity_poly.type
_entity_poly.pdbx_seq_one_letter_code
_entity_poly.pdbx_strand_id
1 'polypeptide(L)'
;MNEATESPTTDAAVVVENLAFKWPKGDSVLQGCSLTVPKGEFWMLLGTNGSGKSTLLRLLAGLLSPESGQIRTAQPVGFVFQNPDHQLVMPTVGADVAFGLVEEKLSTLQVRQRVEEALTAVNLWAFQRRPIYALSGGQKQRIAIAGAIARHCEVLLLDEPTALLDPDSQLDLVVQVQRLVKSRGLTALWVTHRLDELNYCDGAFLLDRGSVVDSGDPERLKQRLMQIQEVAS
;
A
#
# COMPACT_ATOMS: atom_id res chain seq x y z
N MET A 1 -31.35 24.23 -15.41
CA MET A 1 -31.31 22.97 -14.61
C MET A 1 -29.86 22.83 -14.13
N ASN A 2 -29.64 23.12 -12.85
CA ASN A 2 -28.30 23.06 -12.24
C ASN A 2 -27.96 21.60 -12.00
N GLU A 3 -26.94 21.10 -12.65
CA GLU A 3 -26.25 19.92 -12.21
C GLU A 3 -25.50 20.26 -10.95
N ALA A 4 -25.95 19.68 -9.84
CA ALA A 4 -25.28 19.77 -8.55
C ALA A 4 -23.95 19.04 -8.67
N THR A 5 -22.85 19.78 -8.62
CA THR A 5 -21.53 19.28 -8.32
C THR A 5 -21.58 18.63 -6.95
N GLU A 6 -21.61 17.29 -6.90
CA GLU A 6 -21.44 16.55 -5.66
C GLU A 6 -20.09 16.93 -5.05
N SER A 7 -20.15 17.54 -3.87
CA SER A 7 -18.98 17.83 -3.05
C SER A 7 -18.28 16.51 -2.72
N PRO A 8 -16.93 16.44 -2.78
CA PRO A 8 -16.21 15.22 -2.49
C PRO A 8 -16.48 14.78 -1.05
N THR A 9 -16.93 13.55 -0.91
CA THR A 9 -17.28 12.86 0.33
C THR A 9 -16.26 13.07 1.43
N THR A 10 -16.73 13.48 2.61
CA THR A 10 -15.98 13.84 3.83
C THR A 10 -15.23 12.63 4.46
N ASP A 11 -15.20 11.46 3.83
CA ASP A 11 -14.71 10.20 4.39
C ASP A 11 -13.66 9.49 3.51
N ALA A 12 -12.77 10.27 2.88
CA ALA A 12 -11.67 9.73 2.09
C ALA A 12 -10.36 9.72 2.87
N ALA A 13 -9.64 8.59 2.85
CA ALA A 13 -8.33 8.45 3.48
C ALA A 13 -7.19 8.94 2.58
N VAL A 14 -7.35 8.85 1.25
CA VAL A 14 -6.40 9.37 0.26
C VAL A 14 -7.16 10.16 -0.79
N VAL A 15 -6.72 11.38 -1.04
CA VAL A 15 -7.22 12.23 -2.15
C VAL A 15 -6.04 12.78 -2.92
N VAL A 16 -6.05 12.57 -4.21
CA VAL A 16 -5.07 13.08 -5.18
C VAL A 16 -5.80 13.90 -6.23
N GLU A 17 -5.39 15.15 -6.45
CA GLU A 17 -6.02 16.09 -7.38
C GLU A 17 -5.00 16.64 -8.36
N ASN A 18 -5.16 16.34 -9.65
CA ASN A 18 -4.36 16.86 -10.76
C ASN A 18 -2.84 16.76 -10.54
N LEU A 19 -2.38 15.63 -9.97
CA LEU A 19 -1.00 15.43 -9.57
C LEU A 19 -0.09 15.28 -10.79
N ALA A 20 0.97 16.08 -10.84
CA ALA A 20 2.03 15.97 -11.82
C ALA A 20 3.39 15.74 -11.13
N PHE A 21 4.20 14.89 -11.72
CA PHE A 21 5.56 14.61 -11.26
C PHE A 21 6.48 14.25 -12.41
N LYS A 22 7.71 14.77 -12.31
CA LYS A 22 8.81 14.54 -13.25
C LYS A 22 10.10 14.30 -12.48
N TRP A 23 10.90 13.32 -12.92
CA TRP A 23 12.25 13.13 -12.38
C TRP A 23 13.19 14.24 -12.88
N PRO A 24 14.16 14.69 -12.06
CA PRO A 24 15.22 15.58 -12.53
C PRO A 24 15.89 14.98 -13.77
N LYS A 25 15.89 15.70 -14.89
CA LYS A 25 16.43 15.27 -16.20
C LYS A 25 15.73 14.07 -16.86
N GLY A 26 14.51 13.72 -16.44
CA GLY A 26 13.70 12.64 -17.03
C GLY A 26 12.41 13.14 -17.67
N ASP A 27 11.65 12.21 -18.24
CA ASP A 27 10.32 12.46 -18.76
C ASP A 27 9.29 12.62 -17.63
N SER A 28 8.13 13.22 -17.96
CA SER A 28 7.00 13.31 -17.06
C SER A 28 6.47 11.91 -16.73
N VAL A 29 6.33 11.60 -15.44
CA VAL A 29 5.89 10.29 -14.96
C VAL A 29 4.42 10.30 -14.56
N LEU A 30 3.95 11.39 -13.93
CA LEU A 30 2.53 11.61 -13.64
C LEU A 30 2.06 12.89 -14.33
N GLN A 31 0.85 12.82 -14.92
CA GLN A 31 0.31 13.89 -15.78
C GLN A 31 -1.18 14.08 -15.46
N GLY A 32 -1.47 14.94 -14.46
CA GLY A 32 -2.85 15.20 -14.03
C GLY A 32 -3.53 14.00 -13.36
N CYS A 33 -2.73 13.17 -12.65
CA CYS A 33 -3.25 12.00 -11.95
C CYS A 33 -4.21 12.43 -10.83
N SER A 34 -5.41 11.85 -10.82
CA SER A 34 -6.42 12.10 -9.77
C SER A 34 -7.04 10.77 -9.34
N LEU A 35 -7.17 10.57 -8.03
CA LEU A 35 -7.84 9.42 -7.44
C LEU A 35 -8.31 9.71 -6.01
N THR A 36 -9.27 8.93 -5.55
CA THR A 36 -9.79 9.01 -4.17
C THR A 36 -9.96 7.61 -3.62
N VAL A 37 -9.34 7.31 -2.47
CA VAL A 37 -9.50 6.05 -1.75
C VAL A 37 -10.37 6.30 -0.51
N PRO A 38 -11.55 5.67 -0.40
CA PRO A 38 -12.42 5.77 0.77
C PRO A 38 -11.73 5.23 2.03
N LYS A 39 -12.10 5.78 3.19
CA LYS A 39 -11.58 5.32 4.48
C LYS A 39 -12.05 3.91 4.81
N GLY A 40 -11.13 3.08 5.33
CA GLY A 40 -11.44 1.71 5.74
C GLY A 40 -11.61 0.73 4.60
N GLU A 41 -11.22 1.10 3.38
CA GLU A 41 -11.30 0.23 2.20
C GLU A 41 -9.92 -0.24 1.73
N PHE A 42 -9.92 -1.38 1.06
CA PHE A 42 -8.76 -1.97 0.41
C PHE A 42 -8.84 -1.74 -1.10
N TRP A 43 -8.00 -0.87 -1.64
CA TRP A 43 -7.95 -0.55 -3.07
C TRP A 43 -6.67 -1.04 -3.72
N MET A 44 -6.79 -1.41 -5.01
CA MET A 44 -5.63 -1.82 -5.80
C MET A 44 -5.32 -0.83 -6.92
N LEU A 45 -4.04 -0.63 -7.20
CA LEU A 45 -3.54 0.21 -8.28
C LEU A 45 -2.84 -0.68 -9.32
N LEU A 46 -3.47 -0.82 -10.47
CA LEU A 46 -3.00 -1.59 -11.61
C LEU A 46 -2.37 -0.67 -12.66
N GLY A 47 -1.62 -1.25 -13.55
CA GLY A 47 -1.02 -0.56 -14.72
C GLY A 47 0.25 -1.27 -15.19
N THR A 48 0.68 -0.95 -16.40
CA THR A 48 1.89 -1.49 -16.99
C THR A 48 3.16 -1.04 -16.25
N ASN A 49 4.27 -1.71 -16.48
CA ASN A 49 5.57 -1.25 -15.95
C ASN A 49 5.89 0.11 -16.53
N GLY A 50 6.37 1.02 -15.67
CA GLY A 50 6.65 2.41 -16.06
C GLY A 50 5.43 3.35 -16.09
N SER A 51 4.21 2.89 -15.79
CA SER A 51 3.02 3.78 -15.75
C SER A 51 3.01 4.81 -14.62
N GLY A 52 3.91 4.70 -13.63
CA GLY A 52 4.04 5.66 -12.53
C GLY A 52 3.55 5.16 -11.16
N LYS A 53 3.11 3.89 -11.01
CA LYS A 53 2.53 3.33 -9.76
C LYS A 53 3.40 3.54 -8.53
N SER A 54 4.65 3.06 -8.55
CA SER A 54 5.59 3.21 -7.42
C SER A 54 5.97 4.67 -7.15
N THR A 55 5.98 5.51 -8.18
CA THR A 55 6.20 6.95 -8.03
C THR A 55 5.02 7.60 -7.30
N LEU A 56 3.79 7.25 -7.68
CA LEU A 56 2.59 7.73 -7.00
C LEU A 56 2.58 7.31 -5.53
N LEU A 57 2.87 6.05 -5.20
CA LEU A 57 2.94 5.60 -3.82
C LEU A 57 3.98 6.39 -3.00
N ARG A 58 5.16 6.65 -3.56
CA ARG A 58 6.21 7.44 -2.89
C ARG A 58 5.80 8.88 -2.65
N LEU A 59 5.04 9.47 -3.56
CA LEU A 59 4.45 10.81 -3.38
C LEU A 59 3.41 10.81 -2.26
N LEU A 60 2.52 9.79 -2.21
CA LEU A 60 1.54 9.62 -1.14
C LEU A 60 2.19 9.42 0.23
N ALA A 61 3.33 8.74 0.28
CA ALA A 61 4.13 8.53 1.48
C ALA A 61 4.96 9.76 1.90
N GLY A 62 4.95 10.84 1.10
CA GLY A 62 5.79 12.02 1.37
C GLY A 62 7.29 11.80 1.13
N LEU A 63 7.67 10.70 0.47
CA LEU A 63 9.08 10.41 0.12
C LEU A 63 9.55 11.20 -1.11
N LEU A 64 8.62 11.76 -1.88
CA LEU A 64 8.84 12.63 -3.02
C LEU A 64 7.91 13.85 -2.90
N SER A 65 8.32 14.97 -3.51
CA SER A 65 7.47 16.17 -3.61
C SER A 65 6.90 16.29 -5.02
N PRO A 66 5.61 16.57 -5.20
CA PRO A 66 5.01 16.74 -6.52
C PRO A 66 5.49 18.03 -7.19
N GLU A 67 5.46 18.05 -8.53
CA GLU A 67 5.70 19.27 -9.32
C GLU A 67 4.46 20.20 -9.25
N SER A 68 3.26 19.63 -9.32
CA SER A 68 1.99 20.35 -9.17
C SER A 68 0.88 19.39 -8.74
N GLY A 69 -0.29 19.93 -8.38
CA GLY A 69 -1.43 19.20 -7.86
C GLY A 69 -1.43 19.14 -6.34
N GLN A 70 -2.36 18.39 -5.78
CA GLN A 70 -2.54 18.27 -4.33
C GLN A 70 -2.65 16.80 -3.91
N ILE A 71 -2.09 16.51 -2.73
CA ILE A 71 -2.18 15.22 -2.05
C ILE A 71 -2.70 15.47 -0.64
N ARG A 72 -3.74 14.74 -0.25
CA ARG A 72 -4.20 14.61 1.14
C ARG A 72 -4.24 13.14 1.50
N THR A 73 -3.50 12.75 2.52
CA THR A 73 -3.45 11.37 3.01
C THR A 73 -3.63 11.38 4.53
N ALA A 74 -4.55 10.55 5.04
CA ALA A 74 -4.73 10.37 6.47
C ALA A 74 -3.44 9.85 7.11
N GLN A 75 -3.12 10.33 8.29
CA GLN A 75 -1.85 10.07 8.97
C GLN A 75 -2.05 9.24 10.26
N PRO A 76 -1.09 8.42 10.65
CA PRO A 76 0.20 8.15 9.99
C PRO A 76 0.08 7.25 8.76
N VAL A 77 1.02 7.40 7.81
CA VAL A 77 1.14 6.51 6.64
C VAL A 77 2.18 5.43 6.90
N GLY A 78 1.82 4.18 6.65
CA GLY A 78 2.73 3.04 6.56
C GLY A 78 3.12 2.77 5.11
N PHE A 79 4.39 2.47 4.84
CA PHE A 79 4.87 2.09 3.51
C PHE A 79 5.54 0.72 3.56
N VAL A 80 5.21 -0.15 2.60
CA VAL A 80 5.80 -1.48 2.46
C VAL A 80 6.42 -1.59 1.08
N PHE A 81 7.74 -1.82 1.04
CA PHE A 81 8.49 -1.96 -0.21
C PHE A 81 8.30 -3.34 -0.84
N GLN A 82 8.50 -3.43 -2.15
CA GLN A 82 8.50 -4.67 -2.91
C GLN A 82 9.50 -5.70 -2.35
N ASN A 83 10.71 -5.25 -2.03
CA ASN A 83 11.73 -6.08 -1.38
C ASN A 83 11.84 -5.71 0.10
N PRO A 84 11.40 -6.60 1.03
CA PRO A 84 11.46 -6.32 2.47
C PRO A 84 12.89 -6.20 3.01
N ASP A 85 13.90 -6.75 2.34
CA ASP A 85 15.31 -6.62 2.76
C ASP A 85 15.83 -5.17 2.66
N HIS A 86 15.14 -4.31 1.90
CA HIS A 86 15.43 -2.88 1.85
C HIS A 86 14.80 -2.08 3.01
N GLN A 87 13.92 -2.71 3.79
CA GLN A 87 13.16 -2.07 4.86
C GLN A 87 13.55 -2.56 6.25
N LEU A 88 13.85 -3.85 6.38
CA LEU A 88 14.19 -4.49 7.66
C LEU A 88 15.66 -4.27 7.98
N VAL A 89 15.95 -3.49 9.02
CA VAL A 89 17.30 -3.00 9.34
C VAL A 89 17.84 -3.53 10.66
N MET A 90 16.99 -4.10 11.51
CA MET A 90 17.38 -4.57 12.83
C MET A 90 17.66 -6.08 12.84
N PRO A 91 18.46 -6.60 13.77
CA PRO A 91 18.88 -8.01 13.76
C PRO A 91 17.74 -9.00 14.06
N THR A 92 16.72 -8.60 14.81
CA THR A 92 15.61 -9.48 15.23
C THR A 92 14.26 -8.86 14.91
N VAL A 93 13.24 -9.72 14.75
CA VAL A 93 11.85 -9.35 14.44
C VAL A 93 11.30 -8.29 15.40
N GLY A 94 11.39 -8.54 16.71
CA GLY A 94 10.83 -7.60 17.68
C GLY A 94 11.61 -6.27 17.75
N ALA A 95 12.92 -6.30 17.51
CA ALA A 95 13.72 -5.08 17.45
C ALA A 95 13.38 -4.24 16.22
N ASP A 96 13.09 -4.88 15.08
CA ASP A 96 12.76 -4.17 13.84
C ASP A 96 11.40 -3.47 13.95
N VAL A 97 10.38 -4.16 14.45
CA VAL A 97 9.06 -3.55 14.70
C VAL A 97 9.16 -2.42 15.74
N ALA A 98 9.96 -2.60 16.81
CA ALA A 98 10.19 -1.57 17.81
C ALA A 98 10.95 -0.36 17.27
N PHE A 99 11.84 -0.56 16.29
CA PHE A 99 12.62 0.51 15.67
C PHE A 99 11.72 1.59 15.05
N GLY A 100 10.62 1.20 14.42
CA GLY A 100 9.63 2.15 13.89
C GLY A 100 8.98 3.07 14.94
N LEU A 101 9.10 2.75 16.24
CA LEU A 101 8.51 3.50 17.36
C LEU A 101 9.51 4.43 18.06
N VAL A 102 10.77 4.49 17.63
CA VAL A 102 11.85 5.22 18.34
C VAL A 102 11.56 6.71 18.47
N GLU A 103 10.92 7.31 17.47
CA GLU A 103 10.56 8.74 17.48
C GLU A 103 9.28 9.04 18.28
N GLU A 104 8.51 8.02 18.65
CA GLU A 104 7.31 8.18 19.46
C GLU A 104 7.73 8.24 20.95
N LYS A 105 7.21 9.21 21.68
CA LYS A 105 7.48 9.39 23.12
C LYS A 105 6.76 8.32 23.96
N LEU A 106 7.09 7.04 23.76
CA LEU A 106 6.48 5.91 24.42
C LEU A 106 7.37 5.35 25.55
N SER A 107 6.74 4.89 26.63
CA SER A 107 7.42 4.11 27.66
C SER A 107 7.79 2.73 27.11
N THR A 108 8.77 2.07 27.71
CA THR A 108 9.18 0.70 27.35
C THR A 108 8.01 -0.29 27.37
N LEU A 109 7.07 -0.14 28.29
CA LEU A 109 5.88 -0.98 28.39
C LEU A 109 4.96 -0.76 27.17
N GLN A 110 4.73 0.48 26.77
CA GLN A 110 3.91 0.82 25.59
C GLN A 110 4.54 0.31 24.29
N VAL A 111 5.87 0.47 24.14
CA VAL A 111 6.59 -0.10 22.98
C VAL A 111 6.40 -1.60 22.92
N ARG A 112 6.61 -2.31 24.03
CA ARG A 112 6.44 -3.77 24.10
C ARG A 112 5.02 -4.18 23.73
N GLN A 113 4.01 -3.49 24.25
CA GLN A 113 2.60 -3.75 23.96
C GLN A 113 2.29 -3.57 22.47
N ARG A 114 2.71 -2.46 21.85
CA ARG A 114 2.51 -2.20 20.42
C ARG A 114 3.20 -3.23 19.53
N VAL A 115 4.42 -3.65 19.88
CA VAL A 115 5.13 -4.71 19.17
C VAL A 115 4.39 -6.05 19.26
N GLU A 116 3.88 -6.40 20.44
CA GLU A 116 3.09 -7.63 20.65
C GLU A 116 1.80 -7.60 19.82
N GLU A 117 1.04 -6.51 19.88
CA GLU A 117 -0.21 -6.32 19.13
C GLU A 117 0.03 -6.37 17.61
N ALA A 118 1.09 -5.72 17.13
CA ALA A 118 1.44 -5.70 15.71
C ALA A 118 1.88 -7.08 15.19
N LEU A 119 2.75 -7.77 15.92
CA LEU A 119 3.21 -9.11 15.55
C LEU A 119 2.11 -10.16 15.66
N THR A 120 1.21 -10.02 16.62
CA THR A 120 0.01 -10.88 16.74
C THR A 120 -0.92 -10.69 15.56
N ALA A 121 -1.13 -9.45 15.10
CA ALA A 121 -1.98 -9.12 13.95
C ALA A 121 -1.49 -9.77 12.63
N VAL A 122 -0.18 -10.02 12.52
CA VAL A 122 0.42 -10.69 11.35
C VAL A 122 0.79 -12.17 11.62
N ASN A 123 0.34 -12.75 12.74
CA ASN A 123 0.59 -14.13 13.17
C ASN A 123 2.10 -14.47 13.34
N LEU A 124 2.91 -13.51 13.81
CA LEU A 124 4.36 -13.67 13.97
C LEU A 124 4.87 -13.38 15.40
N TRP A 125 3.98 -13.28 16.40
CA TRP A 125 4.39 -13.04 17.79
C TRP A 125 5.41 -14.05 18.31
N ALA A 126 5.22 -15.34 18.01
CA ALA A 126 6.15 -16.40 18.40
C ALA A 126 7.57 -16.21 17.84
N PHE A 127 7.74 -15.37 16.82
CA PHE A 127 9.00 -15.10 16.14
C PHE A 127 9.72 -13.84 16.62
N GLN A 128 9.20 -13.14 17.64
CA GLN A 128 9.73 -11.86 18.11
C GLN A 128 11.25 -11.85 18.37
N ARG A 129 11.82 -12.99 18.82
CA ARG A 129 13.26 -13.13 19.10
C ARG A 129 14.05 -13.72 17.92
N ARG A 130 13.37 -14.12 16.83
CA ARG A 130 14.01 -14.76 15.68
C ARG A 130 14.84 -13.73 14.91
N PRO A 131 16.05 -14.10 14.43
CA PRO A 131 16.83 -13.25 13.54
C PRO A 131 16.13 -13.05 12.19
N ILE A 132 16.19 -11.83 11.63
CA ILE A 132 15.56 -11.48 10.35
C ILE A 132 16.06 -12.36 9.19
N TYR A 133 17.35 -12.68 9.16
CA TYR A 133 17.94 -13.52 8.11
C TYR A 133 17.39 -14.97 8.09
N ALA A 134 16.78 -15.43 9.18
CA ALA A 134 16.22 -16.79 9.31
C ALA A 134 14.75 -16.89 8.91
N LEU A 135 14.20 -15.85 8.23
CA LEU A 135 12.81 -15.75 7.85
C LEU A 135 12.63 -15.97 6.34
N SER A 136 11.46 -16.52 5.95
CA SER A 136 11.05 -16.55 4.55
C SER A 136 10.69 -15.15 4.05
N GLY A 137 10.64 -14.97 2.71
CA GLY A 137 10.23 -13.71 2.08
C GLY A 137 8.85 -13.23 2.55
N GLY A 138 7.86 -14.14 2.61
CA GLY A 138 6.52 -13.83 3.09
C GLY A 138 6.49 -13.44 4.58
N GLN A 139 7.32 -14.06 5.43
CA GLN A 139 7.46 -13.66 6.81
C GLN A 139 8.08 -12.26 6.95
N LYS A 140 9.09 -11.95 6.14
CA LYS A 140 9.70 -10.61 6.11
C LYS A 140 8.70 -9.53 5.67
N GLN A 141 7.88 -9.80 4.64
CA GLN A 141 6.81 -8.88 4.23
C GLN A 141 5.79 -8.64 5.35
N ARG A 142 5.38 -9.69 6.05
CA ARG A 142 4.49 -9.54 7.21
C ARG A 142 5.10 -8.70 8.34
N ILE A 143 6.42 -8.77 8.54
CA ILE A 143 7.10 -7.93 9.55
C ILE A 143 7.12 -6.46 9.10
N ALA A 144 7.37 -6.17 7.82
CA ALA A 144 7.26 -4.82 7.28
C ALA A 144 5.87 -4.22 7.52
N ILE A 145 4.81 -5.01 7.31
CA ILE A 145 3.43 -4.63 7.64
C ILE A 145 3.25 -4.42 9.15
N ALA A 146 3.81 -5.31 9.98
CA ALA A 146 3.73 -5.17 11.44
C ALA A 146 4.39 -3.88 11.94
N GLY A 147 5.50 -3.46 11.33
CA GLY A 147 6.14 -2.17 11.62
C GLY A 147 5.20 -0.98 11.36
N ALA A 148 4.46 -0.99 10.25
CA ALA A 148 3.47 0.03 9.95
C ALA A 148 2.29 0.00 10.95
N ILE A 149 1.79 -1.19 11.29
CA ILE A 149 0.70 -1.37 12.27
C ILE A 149 1.11 -0.88 13.66
N ALA A 150 2.34 -1.16 14.10
CA ALA A 150 2.86 -0.74 15.40
C ALA A 150 2.82 0.80 15.55
N ARG A 151 3.01 1.53 14.45
CA ARG A 151 2.87 3.00 14.38
C ARG A 151 1.42 3.48 14.29
N HIS A 152 0.45 2.59 14.36
CA HIS A 152 -0.98 2.90 14.20
C HIS A 152 -1.28 3.64 12.88
N CYS A 153 -0.71 3.17 11.76
CA CYS A 153 -0.97 3.79 10.47
C CYS A 153 -2.47 3.78 10.14
N GLU A 154 -2.97 4.89 9.60
CA GLU A 154 -4.34 4.98 9.07
C GLU A 154 -4.39 4.54 7.60
N VAL A 155 -3.30 4.76 6.87
CA VAL A 155 -3.15 4.35 5.48
C VAL A 155 -1.92 3.45 5.34
N LEU A 156 -2.09 2.30 4.71
CA LEU A 156 -1.03 1.34 4.37
C LEU A 156 -0.82 1.34 2.85
N LEU A 157 0.35 1.77 2.41
CA LEU A 157 0.77 1.78 1.02
C LEU A 157 1.70 0.61 0.76
N LEU A 158 1.37 -0.25 -0.22
CA LEU A 158 2.13 -1.48 -0.51
C LEU A 158 2.56 -1.49 -1.99
N ASP A 159 3.86 -1.46 -2.23
CA ASP A 159 4.46 -1.44 -3.58
C ASP A 159 4.83 -2.86 -4.02
N GLU A 160 3.94 -3.53 -4.76
CA GLU A 160 4.09 -4.91 -5.27
C GLU A 160 4.58 -5.92 -4.21
N PRO A 161 3.97 -6.01 -3.03
CA PRO A 161 4.54 -6.75 -1.89
C PRO A 161 4.56 -8.27 -2.09
N THR A 162 3.90 -8.81 -3.11
CA THR A 162 3.87 -10.23 -3.46
C THR A 162 4.84 -10.64 -4.57
N ALA A 163 5.50 -9.67 -5.23
CA ALA A 163 6.30 -9.94 -6.43
C ALA A 163 7.44 -10.96 -6.24
N LEU A 164 7.99 -11.06 -5.03
CA LEU A 164 9.11 -11.94 -4.69
C LEU A 164 8.70 -13.17 -3.85
N LEU A 165 7.41 -13.46 -3.77
CA LEU A 165 6.86 -14.53 -2.95
C LEU A 165 6.42 -15.73 -3.81
N ASP A 166 6.42 -16.92 -3.20
CA ASP A 166 5.78 -18.10 -3.75
C ASP A 166 4.24 -17.96 -3.77
N PRO A 167 3.51 -18.71 -4.61
CA PRO A 167 2.07 -18.55 -4.79
C PRO A 167 1.24 -18.64 -3.50
N ASP A 168 1.59 -19.56 -2.60
CA ASP A 168 0.87 -19.74 -1.33
C ASP A 168 1.08 -18.54 -0.41
N SER A 169 2.32 -18.05 -0.31
CA SER A 169 2.66 -16.85 0.46
C SER A 169 2.04 -15.58 -0.13
N GLN A 170 1.87 -15.48 -1.46
CA GLN A 170 1.18 -14.38 -2.13
C GLN A 170 -0.27 -14.28 -1.68
N LEU A 171 -1.02 -15.37 -1.81
CA LEU A 171 -2.42 -15.44 -1.41
C LEU A 171 -2.61 -15.14 0.08
N ASP A 172 -1.79 -15.75 0.92
CA ASP A 172 -1.81 -15.52 2.36
C ASP A 172 -1.62 -14.05 2.72
N LEU A 173 -0.71 -13.34 2.03
CA LEU A 173 -0.43 -11.93 2.31
C LEU A 173 -1.60 -11.03 1.93
N VAL A 174 -2.20 -11.23 0.75
CA VAL A 174 -3.37 -10.45 0.29
C VAL A 174 -4.54 -10.63 1.25
N VAL A 175 -4.88 -11.88 1.59
CA VAL A 175 -5.96 -12.19 2.54
C VAL A 175 -5.69 -11.58 3.92
N GLN A 176 -4.42 -11.59 4.36
CA GLN A 176 -4.05 -10.96 5.62
C GLN A 176 -4.27 -9.46 5.62
N VAL A 177 -3.85 -8.74 4.55
CA VAL A 177 -4.09 -7.29 4.44
C VAL A 177 -5.59 -6.99 4.40
N GLN A 178 -6.38 -7.76 3.63
CA GLN A 178 -7.84 -7.60 3.62
C GLN A 178 -8.45 -7.74 5.04
N ARG A 179 -8.01 -8.73 5.82
CA ARG A 179 -8.45 -8.91 7.21
C ARG A 179 -8.05 -7.73 8.11
N LEU A 180 -6.84 -7.22 7.94
CA LEU A 180 -6.36 -6.06 8.69
C LEU A 180 -7.18 -4.81 8.40
N VAL A 181 -7.49 -4.54 7.13
CA VAL A 181 -8.39 -3.45 6.74
C VAL A 181 -9.74 -3.58 7.45
N LYS A 182 -10.39 -4.74 7.33
CA LYS A 182 -11.72 -4.98 7.92
C LYS A 182 -11.74 -4.97 9.45
N SER A 183 -10.71 -5.51 10.11
CA SER A 183 -10.70 -5.66 11.56
C SER A 183 -10.18 -4.43 12.31
N ARG A 184 -9.34 -3.60 11.67
CA ARG A 184 -8.71 -2.44 12.30
C ARG A 184 -9.19 -1.10 11.74
N GLY A 185 -10.00 -1.12 10.67
CA GLY A 185 -10.49 0.09 10.00
C GLY A 185 -9.39 0.89 9.30
N LEU A 186 -8.22 0.28 9.02
CA LEU A 186 -7.17 0.93 8.25
C LEU A 186 -7.55 0.95 6.77
N THR A 187 -7.00 1.90 6.02
CA THR A 187 -7.14 1.96 4.56
C THR A 187 -5.89 1.39 3.90
N ALA A 188 -6.04 0.59 2.84
CA ALA A 188 -4.89 0.06 2.11
C ALA A 188 -4.95 0.43 0.63
N LEU A 189 -3.80 0.86 0.07
CA LEU A 189 -3.58 1.00 -1.36
C LEU A 189 -2.41 0.10 -1.77
N TRP A 190 -2.70 -0.88 -2.60
CA TRP A 190 -1.81 -1.96 -3.01
C TRP A 190 -1.51 -1.89 -4.50
N VAL A 191 -0.26 -1.72 -4.85
CA VAL A 191 0.19 -1.81 -6.25
C VAL A 191 0.39 -3.27 -6.62
N THR A 192 -0.18 -3.66 -7.75
CA THR A 192 0.01 -4.99 -8.34
C THR A 192 -0.12 -4.98 -9.85
N HIS A 193 0.43 -6.01 -10.49
CA HIS A 193 0.18 -6.37 -11.89
C HIS A 193 -0.59 -7.70 -12.01
N ARG A 194 -0.98 -8.31 -10.89
CA ARG A 194 -1.62 -9.62 -10.79
C ARG A 194 -3.14 -9.47 -10.72
N LEU A 195 -3.84 -9.98 -11.73
CA LEU A 195 -5.30 -9.87 -11.83
C LEU A 195 -6.06 -10.75 -10.84
N ASP A 196 -5.42 -11.83 -10.35
CA ASP A 196 -6.00 -12.73 -9.34
C ASP A 196 -6.14 -12.07 -7.96
N GLU A 197 -5.28 -11.12 -7.64
CA GLU A 197 -5.33 -10.37 -6.38
C GLU A 197 -6.57 -9.45 -6.30
N LEU A 198 -7.12 -9.00 -7.43
CA LEU A 198 -8.33 -8.16 -7.49
C LEU A 198 -9.57 -8.77 -6.82
N ASN A 199 -9.60 -10.09 -6.65
CA ASN A 199 -10.70 -10.78 -5.96
C ASN A 199 -10.81 -10.41 -4.46
N TYR A 200 -9.83 -9.69 -3.91
CA TYR A 200 -9.71 -9.42 -2.46
C TYR A 200 -9.86 -7.94 -2.11
N CYS A 201 -10.01 -7.03 -3.06
CA CYS A 201 -10.13 -5.60 -2.82
C CYS A 201 -11.58 -5.10 -2.97
N ASP A 202 -11.84 -3.92 -2.42
CA ASP A 202 -13.14 -3.24 -2.48
C ASP A 202 -13.25 -2.38 -3.75
N GLY A 203 -12.12 -1.93 -4.32
CA GLY A 203 -12.06 -1.16 -5.55
C GLY A 203 -10.67 -1.19 -6.18
N ALA A 204 -10.57 -0.74 -7.43
CA ALA A 204 -9.31 -0.67 -8.12
C ALA A 204 -9.20 0.55 -9.05
N PHE A 205 -7.95 0.96 -9.31
CA PHE A 205 -7.58 1.97 -10.30
C PHE A 205 -6.72 1.36 -11.39
N LEU A 206 -6.90 1.80 -12.61
CA LEU A 206 -6.00 1.53 -13.72
C LEU A 206 -5.21 2.78 -14.06
N LEU A 207 -3.91 2.74 -13.82
CA LEU A 207 -2.96 3.80 -14.17
C LEU A 207 -2.31 3.50 -15.51
N ASP A 208 -2.44 4.39 -16.46
CA ASP A 208 -1.74 4.34 -17.75
C ASP A 208 -1.09 5.68 -18.04
N ARG A 209 0.19 5.66 -18.47
CA ARG A 209 0.99 6.84 -18.84
C ARG A 209 0.84 8.01 -17.87
N GLY A 210 0.87 7.72 -16.58
CA GLY A 210 0.84 8.72 -15.52
C GLY A 210 -0.53 9.28 -15.15
N SER A 211 -1.62 8.75 -15.71
CA SER A 211 -2.99 9.17 -15.41
C SER A 211 -3.88 7.98 -15.07
N VAL A 212 -4.85 8.17 -14.18
CA VAL A 212 -5.90 7.17 -13.91
C VAL A 212 -6.89 7.19 -15.08
N VAL A 213 -6.94 6.08 -15.82
CA VAL A 213 -7.78 5.95 -17.04
C VAL A 213 -9.06 5.18 -16.77
N ASP A 214 -9.15 4.44 -15.67
CA ASP A 214 -10.34 3.73 -15.24
C ASP A 214 -10.28 3.46 -13.73
N SER A 215 -11.46 3.35 -13.08
CA SER A 215 -11.54 3.07 -11.64
C SER A 215 -12.89 2.48 -11.26
N GLY A 216 -12.95 1.78 -10.13
CA GLY A 216 -14.17 1.26 -9.53
C GLY A 216 -14.17 -0.24 -9.34
N ASP A 217 -15.23 -0.92 -9.77
CA ASP A 217 -15.44 -2.35 -9.52
C ASP A 217 -14.28 -3.23 -10.01
N PRO A 218 -13.65 -4.04 -9.12
CA PRO A 218 -12.47 -4.84 -9.47
C PRO A 218 -12.75 -5.89 -10.55
N GLU A 219 -13.93 -6.53 -10.52
CA GLU A 219 -14.26 -7.59 -11.48
C GLU A 219 -14.46 -7.02 -12.90
N ARG A 220 -15.09 -5.85 -13.01
CA ARG A 220 -15.23 -5.12 -14.28
C ARG A 220 -13.85 -4.75 -14.86
N LEU A 221 -12.95 -4.24 -14.02
CA LEU A 221 -11.58 -3.88 -14.44
C LEU A 221 -10.77 -5.10 -14.85
N LYS A 222 -10.91 -6.21 -14.14
CA LYS A 222 -10.28 -7.49 -14.45
C LYS A 222 -10.69 -8.01 -15.82
N GLN A 223 -12.00 -8.06 -16.10
CA GLN A 223 -12.54 -8.51 -17.39
C GLN A 223 -12.03 -7.64 -18.54
N ARG A 224 -12.03 -6.31 -18.36
CA ARG A 224 -11.51 -5.38 -19.37
C ARG A 224 -10.02 -5.60 -19.66
N LEU A 225 -9.20 -5.83 -18.64
CA LEU A 225 -7.76 -6.07 -18.80
C LEU A 225 -7.48 -7.41 -19.47
N MET A 226 -8.23 -8.47 -19.15
CA MET A 226 -8.12 -9.78 -19.81
C MET A 226 -8.44 -9.67 -21.31
N GLN A 227 -9.50 -8.96 -21.70
CA GLN A 227 -9.84 -8.74 -23.10
C GLN A 227 -8.75 -7.99 -23.88
N ILE A 228 -8.12 -6.99 -23.26
CA ILE A 228 -7.00 -6.24 -23.87
C ILE A 228 -5.79 -7.17 -24.10
N GLN A 229 -5.48 -8.06 -23.17
CA GLN A 229 -4.38 -9.02 -23.30
C GLN A 229 -4.62 -10.07 -24.39
N GLU A 230 -5.87 -10.57 -24.54
CA GLU A 230 -6.25 -11.52 -25.59
C GLU A 230 -6.17 -10.92 -27.00
N VAL A 231 -6.44 -9.63 -27.16
CA VAL A 231 -6.36 -8.94 -28.48
C VAL A 231 -4.91 -8.60 -28.85
N ALA A 232 -4.00 -8.52 -27.85
CA ALA A 232 -2.59 -8.15 -28.06
C ALA A 232 -1.66 -9.38 -28.24
N SER A 233 -2.18 -10.60 -28.04
CA SER A 233 -1.47 -11.89 -28.23
C SER A 233 -1.83 -12.56 -29.54
#